data_25a58ec5f9d9502172896c5619811161
#
_entry.id   25a58ec5f9d9502172896c5619811161
#
_cell.length_a   1.000
_cell.length_b   1.000
_cell.length_c   1.000
_cell.angle_alpha   90.00
_cell.angle_beta   90.00
_cell.angle_gamma   90.00
#
_symmetry.space_group_name_H-M   'P 1'
#
loop_
_entity.id
_entity.type
_entity.pdbx_description
1 polymer ?
#
loop_
_entity_poly.entity_id
_entity_poly.type
_entity_poly.pdbx_seq_one_letter_code
_entity_poly.pdbx_strand_id
1 'polypeptide(L)'
;MTKKYPKKRFINQVNYTTNRRRKDSTFCLLFGSEACKENALSLYNALSSVPCKAAEELTIYTLEDAVYIKRKNDVGYLVKNDLRLQLVEAQSTINPNMPLHGLIYFAETYSNYIITEEQNIYGSTLVKIPTPQYVVLYEGERDADAVQKLRISDSFEDRSVREEFEWTATVYNLCHKENRWLLDRCRILKEYTEFNERVRKYKKVMPIKKAVDLAVEECIEEGILAEFLKKHRAEVRMSAITEFNQEVYDRSLRQEGREEGIEKSFKLMALLHRDGRQDLADKIITDIELRKKLFEEYQL
;
A
#
# COMPACT_ATOMS: atom_id res chain seq x y z
N MET A 1 50.19 -8.82 5.92
CA MET A 1 49.19 -9.91 5.86
C MET A 1 47.81 -9.29 5.62
N THR A 2 47.40 -9.22 4.38
CA THR A 2 46.13 -8.64 3.95
C THR A 2 45.04 -9.70 4.00
N LYS A 3 44.07 -9.56 4.93
CA LYS A 3 42.91 -10.43 5.01
C LYS A 3 42.01 -10.19 3.78
N LYS A 4 41.95 -11.16 2.87
CA LYS A 4 40.98 -11.20 1.79
C LYS A 4 39.59 -11.53 2.36
N TYR A 5 38.68 -10.59 2.29
CA TYR A 5 37.25 -10.87 2.53
C TYR A 5 36.68 -11.67 1.35
N PRO A 6 35.90 -12.73 1.58
CA PRO A 6 35.26 -13.47 0.50
C PRO A 6 34.24 -12.60 -0.21
N LYS A 7 34.37 -12.46 -1.52
CA LYS A 7 33.33 -11.85 -2.37
C LYS A 7 32.08 -12.70 -2.26
N LYS A 8 31.06 -12.23 -1.51
CA LYS A 8 29.72 -12.79 -1.59
C LYS A 8 29.25 -12.68 -3.04
N ARG A 9 29.02 -13.81 -3.69
CA ARG A 9 28.34 -13.90 -4.97
C ARG A 9 26.95 -13.31 -4.78
N PHE A 10 26.74 -12.11 -5.31
CA PHE A 10 25.40 -11.58 -5.46
C PHE A 10 24.67 -12.43 -6.51
N ILE A 11 23.71 -13.17 -6.04
CA ILE A 11 22.41 -13.58 -6.58
C ILE A 11 22.32 -13.60 -8.11
N ASN A 12 22.08 -14.79 -8.62
CA ASN A 12 21.65 -15.11 -9.96
C ASN A 12 20.67 -14.04 -10.49
N GLN A 13 21.01 -13.47 -11.64
CA GLN A 13 20.06 -12.77 -12.50
C GLN A 13 18.92 -13.75 -12.84
N VAL A 14 17.82 -13.62 -12.10
CA VAL A 14 16.55 -14.21 -12.53
C VAL A 14 16.13 -13.39 -13.73
N ASN A 15 16.19 -13.98 -14.91
CA ASN A 15 15.64 -13.43 -16.15
C ASN A 15 14.12 -13.29 -15.95
N TYR A 16 13.68 -12.13 -15.47
CA TYR A 16 12.27 -11.76 -15.50
C TYR A 16 11.92 -11.41 -16.95
N THR A 17 11.29 -12.35 -17.65
CA THR A 17 10.53 -12.02 -18.84
C THR A 17 9.50 -10.99 -18.45
N THR A 18 9.72 -9.75 -18.82
CA THR A 18 8.80 -8.64 -18.65
C THR A 18 7.54 -8.95 -19.44
N ASN A 19 6.52 -9.41 -18.74
CA ASN A 19 5.19 -9.55 -19.30
C ASN A 19 4.61 -8.12 -19.45
N ARG A 20 4.83 -7.51 -20.64
CA ARG A 20 4.46 -6.14 -21.04
C ARG A 20 2.96 -5.85 -21.06
N ARG A 21 2.11 -6.70 -20.50
CA ARG A 21 0.67 -6.49 -20.32
C ARG A 21 0.32 -6.32 -18.86
N ARG A 22 0.96 -5.37 -18.17
CA ARG A 22 0.48 -4.91 -16.88
C ARG A 22 -0.76 -4.05 -17.12
N LYS A 23 -1.87 -4.49 -16.56
CA LYS A 23 -3.10 -3.72 -16.51
C LYS A 23 -3.07 -2.88 -15.25
N ASP A 24 -3.21 -1.56 -15.42
CA ASP A 24 -3.28 -0.63 -14.31
C ASP A 24 -4.53 -0.87 -13.46
N SER A 25 -4.44 -0.56 -12.16
CA SER A 25 -5.60 -0.61 -11.29
C SER A 25 -6.64 0.44 -11.69
N THR A 26 -7.89 0.25 -11.29
CA THR A 26 -8.94 1.26 -11.47
C THR A 26 -8.54 2.59 -10.84
N PHE A 27 -7.86 2.56 -9.69
CA PHE A 27 -7.34 3.74 -9.02
C PHE A 27 -6.29 4.47 -9.89
N CYS A 28 -5.30 3.76 -10.41
CA CYS A 28 -4.29 4.36 -11.30
C CYS A 28 -4.87 4.88 -12.61
N LEU A 29 -5.86 4.19 -13.17
CA LEU A 29 -6.57 4.69 -14.37
C LEU A 29 -7.29 6.00 -14.09
N LEU A 30 -7.90 6.15 -12.92
CA LEU A 30 -8.64 7.37 -12.53
C LEU A 30 -7.72 8.53 -12.14
N PHE A 31 -6.60 8.25 -11.47
CA PHE A 31 -5.80 9.26 -10.81
C PHE A 31 -4.34 9.33 -11.27
N GLY A 32 -3.85 8.32 -11.99
CA GLY A 32 -2.46 8.21 -12.42
C GLY A 32 -2.24 8.46 -13.92
N SER A 33 -3.26 8.78 -14.71
CA SER A 33 -3.13 8.99 -16.13
C SER A 33 -3.17 10.47 -16.51
N GLU A 34 -2.34 10.88 -17.48
CA GLU A 34 -2.38 12.26 -18.03
C GLU A 34 -3.75 12.63 -18.62
N ALA A 35 -4.50 11.65 -19.14
CA ALA A 35 -5.86 11.86 -19.64
C ALA A 35 -6.88 12.22 -18.54
N CYS A 36 -6.55 11.92 -17.27
CA CYS A 36 -7.38 12.17 -16.10
C CYS A 36 -6.72 13.16 -15.12
N LYS A 37 -5.91 14.08 -15.61
CA LYS A 37 -5.09 15.00 -14.81
C LYS A 37 -5.92 15.89 -13.88
N GLU A 38 -7.12 16.26 -14.26
CA GLU A 38 -8.07 16.99 -13.39
C GLU A 38 -8.51 16.15 -12.18
N ASN A 39 -8.66 14.83 -12.35
CA ASN A 39 -8.93 13.94 -11.22
C ASN A 39 -7.74 13.86 -10.28
N ALA A 40 -6.51 13.80 -10.83
CA ALA A 40 -5.27 13.83 -10.05
C ALA A 40 -5.16 15.13 -9.24
N LEU A 41 -5.45 16.29 -9.86
CA LEU A 41 -5.49 17.58 -9.20
C LEU A 41 -6.53 17.61 -8.06
N SER A 42 -7.72 17.09 -8.30
CA SER A 42 -8.79 17.01 -7.30
C SER A 42 -8.36 16.17 -6.09
N LEU A 43 -7.73 15.01 -6.32
CA LEU A 43 -7.22 14.15 -5.25
C LEU A 43 -6.07 14.80 -4.49
N TYR A 44 -5.09 15.36 -5.21
CA TYR A 44 -3.99 16.10 -4.59
C TYR A 44 -4.51 17.20 -3.67
N ASN A 45 -5.42 18.03 -4.16
CA ASN A 45 -5.97 19.16 -3.40
C ASN A 45 -6.81 18.71 -2.21
N ALA A 46 -7.50 17.57 -2.31
CA ALA A 46 -8.26 17.03 -1.18
C ALA A 46 -7.35 16.60 -0.02
N LEU A 47 -6.14 16.13 -0.32
CA LEU A 47 -5.18 15.61 0.64
C LEU A 47 -4.12 16.64 1.07
N SER A 48 -3.94 17.70 0.31
CA SER A 48 -2.91 18.73 0.57
C SER A 48 -3.42 19.87 1.43
N SER A 49 -2.58 20.38 2.31
CA SER A 49 -2.82 21.64 3.03
C SER A 49 -2.57 22.87 2.16
N VAL A 50 -1.82 22.71 1.05
CA VAL A 50 -1.54 23.76 0.08
C VAL A 50 -2.07 23.29 -1.27
N PRO A 51 -3.19 23.88 -1.76
CA PRO A 51 -3.80 23.47 -3.01
C PRO A 51 -2.95 23.89 -4.22
N CYS A 52 -2.84 23.02 -5.20
CA CYS A 52 -2.34 23.33 -6.53
C CYS A 52 -3.44 24.04 -7.34
N LYS A 53 -3.09 25.09 -8.09
CA LYS A 53 -4.09 25.95 -8.75
C LYS A 53 -4.54 25.40 -10.10
N ALA A 54 -3.64 24.73 -10.80
CA ALA A 54 -3.91 24.26 -12.15
C ALA A 54 -3.32 22.86 -12.39
N ALA A 55 -3.99 22.06 -13.18
CA ALA A 55 -3.54 20.69 -13.47
C ALA A 55 -2.18 20.67 -14.19
N GLU A 56 -1.87 21.69 -14.96
CA GLU A 56 -0.59 21.84 -15.67
C GLU A 56 0.63 21.93 -14.72
N GLU A 57 0.42 22.44 -13.51
CA GLU A 57 1.46 22.56 -12.49
C GLU A 57 1.76 21.20 -11.79
N LEU A 58 0.85 20.23 -11.94
CA LEU A 58 0.97 18.91 -11.38
C LEU A 58 1.66 17.96 -12.38
N THR A 59 2.74 17.34 -12.00
CA THR A 59 3.36 16.24 -12.76
C THR A 59 2.98 14.92 -12.12
N ILE A 60 2.42 14.00 -12.90
CA ILE A 60 2.07 12.66 -12.45
C ILE A 60 3.28 11.75 -12.62
N TYR A 61 3.66 11.06 -11.56
CA TYR A 61 4.68 10.02 -11.59
C TYR A 61 3.99 8.67 -11.38
N THR A 62 4.15 7.77 -12.34
CA THR A 62 3.81 6.37 -12.21
C THR A 62 5.11 5.59 -12.12
N LEU A 63 5.26 4.76 -11.11
CA LEU A 63 6.46 3.95 -10.96
C LEU A 63 6.35 2.66 -11.78
N GLU A 64 6.53 2.78 -13.09
CA GLU A 64 6.59 1.61 -13.96
C GLU A 64 7.90 0.82 -13.81
N ASP A 65 8.97 1.44 -13.29
CA ASP A 65 10.35 0.92 -13.33
C ASP A 65 10.96 0.51 -11.97
N ALA A 66 10.22 0.62 -10.86
CA ALA A 66 10.74 0.18 -9.57
C ALA A 66 10.92 -1.35 -9.54
N VAL A 67 12.18 -1.79 -9.54
CA VAL A 67 12.59 -3.21 -9.68
C VAL A 67 12.00 -4.12 -8.60
N TYR A 68 11.65 -3.58 -7.44
CA TYR A 68 11.20 -4.35 -6.27
C TYR A 68 9.74 -4.16 -5.89
N ILE A 69 9.04 -3.10 -6.35
CA ILE A 69 7.66 -2.80 -5.96
C ILE A 69 6.74 -2.93 -7.18
N LYS A 70 6.24 -4.14 -7.41
CA LYS A 70 5.28 -4.45 -8.49
C LYS A 70 3.85 -4.16 -8.03
N ARG A 71 3.55 -3.00 -7.43
CA ARG A 71 2.19 -2.68 -7.02
C ARG A 71 1.51 -1.77 -8.05
N LYS A 72 0.21 -1.97 -8.21
CA LYS A 72 -0.61 -1.42 -9.28
C LYS A 72 -1.50 -0.25 -8.83
N ASN A 73 -1.40 0.16 -7.56
CA ASN A 73 -2.36 1.07 -6.93
C ASN A 73 -1.72 2.36 -6.42
N ASP A 74 -0.55 2.71 -6.95
CA ASP A 74 0.25 3.82 -6.44
C ASP A 74 0.30 4.94 -7.48
N VAL A 75 0.05 6.17 -7.04
CA VAL A 75 0.18 7.36 -7.87
C VAL A 75 1.03 8.39 -7.14
N GLY A 76 1.96 9.01 -7.86
CA GLY A 76 2.82 10.08 -7.33
C GLY A 76 2.51 11.41 -8.00
N TYR A 77 2.47 12.48 -7.25
CA TYR A 77 2.23 13.83 -7.71
C TYR A 77 3.37 14.75 -7.31
N LEU A 78 4.02 15.38 -8.27
CA LEU A 78 5.00 16.44 -8.04
C LEU A 78 4.39 17.78 -8.44
N VAL A 79 4.34 18.72 -7.49
CA VAL A 79 4.03 20.11 -7.74
C VAL A 79 5.31 20.91 -7.66
N LYS A 80 5.85 21.31 -8.82
CA LYS A 80 7.18 21.94 -8.92
C LYS A 80 7.23 23.31 -8.23
N ASN A 81 6.20 24.11 -8.35
CA ASN A 81 6.18 25.47 -7.79
C ASN A 81 6.22 25.47 -6.26
N ASP A 82 5.61 24.47 -5.62
CA ASP A 82 5.54 24.35 -4.16
C ASP A 82 6.55 23.33 -3.61
N LEU A 83 7.37 22.72 -4.47
CA LEU A 83 8.33 21.66 -4.12
C LEU A 83 7.70 20.63 -3.19
N ARG A 84 6.59 20.01 -3.63
CA ARG A 84 5.88 18.95 -2.93
C ARG A 84 5.83 17.69 -3.77
N LEU A 85 6.09 16.57 -3.13
CA LEU A 85 5.96 15.23 -3.69
C LEU A 85 4.97 14.44 -2.84
N GLN A 86 3.79 14.18 -3.36
CA GLN A 86 2.76 13.39 -2.70
C GLN A 86 2.67 12.01 -3.33
N LEU A 87 2.79 10.98 -2.53
CA LEU A 87 2.51 9.60 -2.91
C LEU A 87 1.18 9.19 -2.30
N VAL A 88 0.28 8.64 -3.13
CA VAL A 88 -1.03 8.14 -2.70
C VAL A 88 -1.17 6.70 -3.15
N GLU A 89 -1.49 5.81 -2.22
CA GLU A 89 -1.69 4.39 -2.47
C GLU A 89 -3.09 3.97 -1.99
N ALA A 90 -3.88 3.31 -2.85
CA ALA A 90 -5.17 2.74 -2.48
C ALA A 90 -5.00 1.27 -2.05
N GLN A 91 -5.54 0.91 -0.88
CA GLN A 91 -5.42 -0.44 -0.33
C GLN A 91 -6.73 -0.95 0.26
N SER A 92 -7.03 -2.23 0.00
CA SER A 92 -8.13 -2.97 0.64
C SER A 92 -7.70 -3.69 1.93
N THR A 93 -6.39 -3.74 2.22
CA THR A 93 -5.83 -4.39 3.40
C THR A 93 -4.84 -3.47 4.11
N ILE A 94 -4.89 -3.40 5.44
CA ILE A 94 -3.89 -2.66 6.22
C ILE A 94 -2.57 -3.45 6.20
N ASN A 95 -1.52 -2.79 5.72
CA ASN A 95 -0.17 -3.34 5.68
C ASN A 95 0.75 -2.50 6.59
N PRO A 96 1.32 -3.07 7.65
CA PRO A 96 2.18 -2.34 8.57
C PRO A 96 3.52 -1.91 7.94
N ASN A 97 3.91 -2.52 6.81
CA ASN A 97 5.17 -2.22 6.12
C ASN A 97 5.07 -1.02 5.16
N MET A 98 3.96 -0.28 5.17
CA MET A 98 3.79 0.89 4.30
C MET A 98 4.91 1.93 4.45
N PRO A 99 5.40 2.27 5.65
CA PRO A 99 6.52 3.21 5.77
C PRO A 99 7.78 2.74 5.03
N LEU A 100 8.09 1.44 5.08
CA LEU A 100 9.23 0.88 4.34
C LEU A 100 9.01 0.96 2.82
N HIS A 101 7.79 0.67 2.34
CA HIS A 101 7.45 0.86 0.92
C HIS A 101 7.65 2.31 0.50
N GLY A 102 7.11 3.26 1.25
CA GLY A 102 7.25 4.67 0.98
C GLY A 102 8.72 5.13 0.95
N LEU A 103 9.53 4.69 1.89
CA LEU A 103 10.96 5.03 1.94
C LEU A 103 11.68 4.63 0.65
N ILE A 104 11.50 3.39 0.19
CA ILE A 104 12.11 2.89 -1.04
C ILE A 104 11.61 3.71 -2.24
N TYR A 105 10.33 3.97 -2.29
CA TYR A 105 9.68 4.73 -3.35
C TYR A 105 10.21 6.15 -3.47
N PHE A 106 10.25 6.88 -2.35
CA PHE A 106 10.74 8.26 -2.35
C PHE A 106 12.23 8.34 -2.64
N ALA A 107 13.04 7.37 -2.16
CA ALA A 107 14.46 7.31 -2.48
C ALA A 107 14.70 7.22 -3.99
N GLU A 108 13.94 6.37 -4.68
CA GLU A 108 14.02 6.23 -6.13
C GLU A 108 13.53 7.48 -6.86
N THR A 109 12.39 8.03 -6.44
CA THR A 109 11.84 9.27 -7.02
C THR A 109 12.79 10.45 -6.84
N TYR A 110 13.40 10.62 -5.66
CA TYR A 110 14.38 11.66 -5.42
C TYR A 110 15.66 11.45 -6.22
N SER A 111 16.12 10.21 -6.38
CA SER A 111 17.26 9.91 -7.25
C SER A 111 17.01 10.38 -8.67
N ASN A 112 15.84 10.07 -9.22
CA ASN A 112 15.44 10.51 -10.55
C ASN A 112 15.27 12.03 -10.63
N TYR A 113 14.69 12.66 -9.60
CA TYR A 113 14.55 14.13 -9.51
C TYR A 113 15.90 14.82 -9.53
N ILE A 114 16.86 14.36 -8.72
CA ILE A 114 18.22 14.92 -8.64
C ILE A 114 18.91 14.85 -10.01
N ILE A 115 18.79 13.72 -10.71
CA ILE A 115 19.37 13.54 -12.04
C ILE A 115 18.68 14.46 -13.06
N THR A 116 17.36 14.51 -13.07
CA THR A 116 16.59 15.28 -14.05
C THR A 116 16.78 16.80 -13.88
N GLU A 117 16.89 17.27 -12.63
CA GLU A 117 17.13 18.68 -12.32
C GLU A 117 18.63 19.01 -12.25
N GLU A 118 19.51 18.10 -12.69
CA GLU A 118 20.98 18.25 -12.74
C GLU A 118 21.60 18.73 -11.40
N GLN A 119 21.03 18.28 -10.26
CA GLN A 119 21.49 18.70 -8.94
C GLN A 119 22.78 17.97 -8.54
N ASN A 120 23.72 18.71 -7.98
CA ASN A 120 24.98 18.14 -7.47
C ASN A 120 24.94 17.94 -5.95
N ILE A 121 24.64 16.73 -5.52
CA ILE A 121 24.60 16.34 -4.09
C ILE A 121 25.95 16.22 -3.42
N TYR A 122 27.05 16.26 -4.17
CA TYR A 122 28.43 16.22 -3.66
C TYR A 122 29.05 17.61 -3.54
N GLY A 123 28.32 18.65 -3.92
CA GLY A 123 28.74 20.03 -3.78
C GLY A 123 28.60 20.56 -2.36
N SER A 124 29.11 21.77 -2.10
CA SER A 124 28.98 22.46 -0.81
C SER A 124 27.65 23.20 -0.63
N THR A 125 26.83 23.28 -1.66
CA THR A 125 25.52 23.95 -1.62
C THR A 125 24.43 22.96 -1.26
N LEU A 126 23.56 23.34 -0.30
CA LEU A 126 22.43 22.49 0.11
C LEU A 126 21.45 22.32 -1.05
N VAL A 127 21.26 21.10 -1.50
CA VAL A 127 20.26 20.74 -2.50
C VAL A 127 18.88 20.69 -1.83
N LYS A 128 17.92 21.43 -2.38
CA LYS A 128 16.53 21.41 -1.94
C LYS A 128 15.76 20.39 -2.75
N ILE A 129 15.02 19.52 -2.05
CA ILE A 129 14.18 18.49 -2.65
C ILE A 129 12.71 18.76 -2.32
N PRO A 130 11.76 18.24 -3.12
CA PRO A 130 10.34 18.35 -2.84
C PRO A 130 9.99 17.74 -1.47
N THR A 131 9.12 18.43 -0.72
CA THR A 131 8.66 17.96 0.60
C THR A 131 7.78 16.73 0.41
N PRO A 132 8.12 15.57 1.02
CA PRO A 132 7.37 14.35 0.84
C PRO A 132 6.08 14.32 1.66
N GLN A 133 5.05 13.70 1.09
CA GLN A 133 3.83 13.33 1.81
C GLN A 133 3.41 11.93 1.36
N TYR A 134 3.26 11.02 2.30
CA TYR A 134 2.80 9.66 2.00
C TYR A 134 1.43 9.39 2.60
N VAL A 135 0.48 9.07 1.75
CA VAL A 135 -0.92 8.83 2.10
C VAL A 135 -1.33 7.44 1.62
N VAL A 136 -1.99 6.71 2.48
CA VAL A 136 -2.62 5.42 2.17
C VAL A 136 -4.13 5.58 2.34
N LEU A 137 -4.88 5.32 1.29
CA LEU A 137 -6.33 5.30 1.29
C LEU A 137 -6.80 3.87 1.51
N TYR A 138 -7.26 3.59 2.72
CA TYR A 138 -7.76 2.27 3.08
C TYR A 138 -9.27 2.21 2.85
N GLU A 139 -9.71 1.20 2.11
CA GLU A 139 -11.12 0.96 1.78
C GLU A 139 -11.56 -0.50 2.03
N GLY A 140 -10.88 -1.19 2.94
CA GLY A 140 -11.21 -2.59 3.28
C GLY A 140 -12.38 -2.74 4.24
N GLU A 141 -12.81 -3.99 4.43
CA GLU A 141 -13.94 -4.35 5.30
C GLU A 141 -13.56 -4.43 6.80
N ARG A 142 -12.27 -4.36 7.14
CA ARG A 142 -11.84 -4.45 8.54
C ARG A 142 -12.19 -3.15 9.26
N ASP A 143 -12.80 -3.28 10.44
CA ASP A 143 -12.96 -2.16 11.35
C ASP A 143 -11.58 -1.63 11.76
N ALA A 144 -11.35 -0.35 11.49
CA ALA A 144 -10.09 0.33 11.72
C ALA A 144 -10.33 1.79 12.05
N ASP A 145 -9.40 2.39 12.77
CA ASP A 145 -9.43 3.81 13.11
C ASP A 145 -9.63 4.70 11.87
N ALA A 146 -10.25 5.85 12.06
CA ALA A 146 -10.43 6.83 11.00
C ALA A 146 -9.10 7.22 10.36
N VAL A 147 -8.10 7.52 11.18
CA VAL A 147 -6.76 7.91 10.75
C VAL A 147 -5.73 7.16 11.58
N GLN A 148 -4.80 6.50 10.91
CA GLN A 148 -3.67 5.82 11.52
C GLN A 148 -2.36 6.36 10.95
N LYS A 149 -1.37 6.58 11.81
CA LYS A 149 0.01 6.87 11.40
C LYS A 149 0.87 5.63 11.60
N LEU A 150 1.37 5.08 10.51
CA LEU A 150 2.35 4.01 10.51
C LEU A 150 3.75 4.62 10.50
N ARG A 151 4.65 4.10 11.34
CA ARG A 151 6.00 4.63 11.54
C ARG A 151 7.04 3.62 11.09
N ILE A 152 8.10 4.08 10.42
CA ILE A 152 9.20 3.19 10.05
C ILE A 152 9.97 2.70 11.26
N SER A 153 10.04 3.52 12.30
CA SER A 153 10.70 3.16 13.56
C SER A 153 10.07 1.95 14.26
N ASP A 154 8.82 1.59 13.94
CA ASP A 154 8.19 0.37 14.43
C ASP A 154 8.79 -0.92 13.83
N SER A 155 9.51 -0.78 12.71
CA SER A 155 10.22 -1.88 12.04
C SER A 155 11.67 -2.06 12.51
N PHE A 156 12.18 -1.16 13.36
CA PHE A 156 13.56 -1.25 13.84
C PHE A 156 13.70 -2.32 14.92
N GLU A 157 14.72 -3.18 14.79
CA GLU A 157 15.07 -4.17 15.81
C GLU A 157 15.50 -3.48 17.10
N ASP A 158 16.37 -2.45 17.00
CA ASP A 158 16.76 -1.60 18.13
C ASP A 158 15.82 -0.39 18.23
N ARG A 159 14.99 -0.40 19.25
CA ARG A 159 14.01 0.66 19.51
C ARG A 159 14.57 1.86 20.26
N SER A 160 15.81 1.81 20.73
CA SER A 160 16.44 2.91 21.48
C SER A 160 16.73 4.14 20.59
N VAL A 161 16.88 3.94 19.29
CA VAL A 161 17.24 4.98 18.30
C VAL A 161 16.06 5.50 17.49
N ARG A 162 14.82 5.29 17.95
CA ARG A 162 13.60 5.66 17.21
C ARG A 162 13.50 7.14 16.82
N GLU A 163 14.07 8.02 17.61
CA GLU A 163 13.99 9.47 17.40
C GLU A 163 15.00 9.97 16.37
N GLU A 164 16.02 9.18 16.02
CA GLU A 164 17.07 9.61 15.09
C GLU A 164 16.64 9.60 13.63
N PHE A 165 15.72 8.69 13.28
CA PHE A 165 15.19 8.58 11.94
C PHE A 165 13.71 8.18 11.98
N GLU A 166 12.84 9.08 11.52
CA GLU A 166 11.40 8.80 11.44
C GLU A 166 10.85 9.11 10.06
N TRP A 167 10.08 8.17 9.55
CA TRP A 167 9.31 8.27 8.33
C TRP A 167 7.91 7.72 8.56
N THR A 168 6.88 8.43 8.11
CA THR A 168 5.50 8.05 8.39
C THR A 168 4.65 7.92 7.13
N ALA A 169 3.76 6.92 7.11
CA ALA A 169 2.63 6.83 6.21
C ALA A 169 1.35 7.18 6.96
N THR A 170 0.54 8.09 6.43
CA THR A 170 -0.78 8.41 7.00
C THR A 170 -1.85 7.59 6.28
N VAL A 171 -2.54 6.74 7.03
CA VAL A 171 -3.62 5.90 6.52
C VAL A 171 -4.96 6.57 6.83
N TYR A 172 -5.77 6.84 5.81
CA TYR A 172 -7.15 7.30 5.94
C TYR A 172 -8.10 6.15 5.62
N ASN A 173 -8.94 5.77 6.56
CA ASN A 173 -10.01 4.80 6.34
C ASN A 173 -11.19 5.48 5.65
N LEU A 174 -11.37 5.24 4.35
CA LEU A 174 -12.42 5.88 3.55
C LEU A 174 -13.84 5.46 3.95
N CYS A 175 -13.99 4.29 4.57
CA CYS A 175 -15.27 3.80 5.08
C CYS A 175 -15.66 4.42 6.43
N HIS A 176 -14.73 5.11 7.12
CA HIS A 176 -15.02 5.72 8.41
C HIS A 176 -15.69 7.08 8.28
N LYS A 177 -16.74 7.29 9.06
CA LYS A 177 -17.58 8.52 9.00
C LYS A 177 -16.79 9.83 9.18
N GLU A 178 -15.72 9.80 9.96
CA GLU A 178 -14.88 10.97 10.23
C GLU A 178 -14.06 11.40 9.01
N ASN A 179 -13.86 10.52 8.02
CA ASN A 179 -13.14 10.84 6.79
C ASN A 179 -14.08 11.22 5.62
N ARG A 180 -15.39 11.40 5.88
CA ARG A 180 -16.33 11.82 4.84
C ARG A 180 -15.93 13.14 4.19
N TRP A 181 -15.28 14.04 4.94
CA TRP A 181 -14.76 15.29 4.42
C TRP A 181 -13.81 15.11 3.22
N LEU A 182 -13.03 14.00 3.18
CA LEU A 182 -12.14 13.69 2.08
C LEU A 182 -12.92 13.33 0.82
N LEU A 183 -13.97 12.52 0.97
CA LEU A 183 -14.87 12.15 -0.12
C LEU A 183 -15.67 13.35 -0.63
N ASP A 184 -16.05 14.27 0.25
CA ASP A 184 -16.76 15.49 -0.13
C ASP A 184 -15.85 16.48 -0.88
N ARG A 185 -14.53 16.47 -0.62
CA ARG A 185 -13.54 17.28 -1.33
C ARG A 185 -13.11 16.72 -2.67
N CYS A 186 -13.19 15.41 -2.86
CA CYS A 186 -12.83 14.74 -4.11
C CYS A 186 -13.99 13.85 -4.59
N ARG A 187 -14.84 14.42 -5.44
CA ARG A 187 -16.02 13.73 -5.99
C ARG A 187 -15.64 12.39 -6.67
N ILE A 188 -14.56 12.35 -7.45
CA ILE A 188 -14.13 11.14 -8.15
C ILE A 188 -13.70 10.05 -7.17
N LEU A 189 -13.04 10.42 -6.06
CA LEU A 189 -12.68 9.48 -5.00
C LEU A 189 -13.94 8.90 -4.33
N LYS A 190 -14.96 9.74 -4.10
CA LYS A 190 -16.25 9.30 -3.58
C LYS A 190 -16.93 8.30 -4.50
N GLU A 191 -17.03 8.62 -5.80
CA GLU A 191 -17.62 7.76 -6.81
C GLU A 191 -16.84 6.43 -6.96
N TYR A 192 -15.51 6.46 -6.86
CA TYR A 192 -14.66 5.27 -6.84
C TYR A 192 -14.95 4.38 -5.62
N THR A 193 -15.07 4.99 -4.44
CA THR A 193 -15.41 4.26 -3.21
C THR A 193 -16.80 3.61 -3.33
N GLU A 194 -17.80 4.33 -3.83
CA GLU A 194 -19.16 3.82 -4.07
C GLU A 194 -19.17 2.64 -5.06
N PHE A 195 -18.40 2.71 -6.13
CA PHE A 195 -18.23 1.59 -7.07
C PHE A 195 -17.66 0.35 -6.38
N ASN A 196 -16.58 0.51 -5.61
CA ASN A 196 -15.94 -0.61 -4.89
C ASN A 196 -16.85 -1.20 -3.80
N GLU A 197 -17.62 -0.38 -3.10
CA GLU A 197 -18.62 -0.85 -2.13
C GLU A 197 -19.70 -1.72 -2.79
N ARG A 198 -20.18 -1.35 -3.98
CA ARG A 198 -21.13 -2.18 -4.75
C ARG A 198 -20.54 -3.50 -5.15
N VAL A 199 -19.31 -3.51 -5.68
CA VAL A 199 -18.61 -4.75 -6.03
C VAL A 199 -18.48 -5.65 -4.80
N ARG A 200 -18.08 -5.10 -3.63
CA ARG A 200 -17.98 -5.86 -2.38
C ARG A 200 -19.34 -6.41 -1.93
N LYS A 201 -20.39 -5.63 -2.03
CA LYS A 201 -21.77 -6.05 -1.69
C LYS A 201 -22.18 -7.25 -2.56
N TYR A 202 -22.03 -7.15 -3.86
CA TYR A 202 -22.46 -8.20 -4.79
C TYR A 202 -21.58 -9.44 -4.73
N LYS A 203 -20.28 -9.30 -4.51
CA LYS A 203 -19.34 -10.42 -4.32
C LYS A 203 -19.75 -11.36 -3.18
N LYS A 204 -20.51 -10.89 -2.19
CA LYS A 204 -21.00 -11.73 -1.08
C LYS A 204 -22.08 -12.73 -1.51
N VAL A 205 -22.79 -12.48 -2.62
CA VAL A 205 -23.95 -13.27 -3.06
C VAL A 205 -23.82 -13.83 -4.47
N MET A 206 -22.80 -13.42 -5.22
CA MET A 206 -22.57 -13.90 -6.58
C MET A 206 -21.07 -13.94 -6.96
N PRO A 207 -20.68 -14.70 -8.01
CA PRO A 207 -19.31 -14.76 -8.50
C PRO A 207 -18.78 -13.38 -8.89
N ILE A 208 -17.50 -13.10 -8.58
CA ILE A 208 -16.85 -11.79 -8.76
C ILE A 208 -17.05 -11.18 -10.16
N LYS A 209 -16.99 -11.98 -11.23
CA LYS A 209 -17.21 -11.48 -12.60
C LYS A 209 -18.60 -10.85 -12.75
N LYS A 210 -19.63 -11.52 -12.25
CA LYS A 210 -21.01 -11.02 -12.29
C LYS A 210 -21.20 -9.81 -11.38
N ALA A 211 -20.57 -9.83 -10.21
CA ALA A 211 -20.61 -8.73 -9.24
C ALA A 211 -20.04 -7.44 -9.85
N VAL A 212 -18.89 -7.54 -10.52
CA VAL A 212 -18.26 -6.38 -11.21
C VAL A 212 -19.12 -5.91 -12.37
N ASP A 213 -19.63 -6.82 -13.23
CA ASP A 213 -20.46 -6.45 -14.36
C ASP A 213 -21.72 -5.69 -13.91
N LEU A 214 -22.40 -6.18 -12.90
CA LEU A 214 -23.61 -5.53 -12.34
C LEU A 214 -23.28 -4.16 -11.72
N ALA A 215 -22.21 -4.08 -10.93
CA ALA A 215 -21.78 -2.82 -10.33
C ALA A 215 -21.44 -1.76 -11.40
N VAL A 216 -20.78 -2.16 -12.49
CA VAL A 216 -20.47 -1.25 -13.61
C VAL A 216 -21.76 -0.76 -14.28
N GLU A 217 -22.72 -1.64 -14.54
CA GLU A 217 -23.99 -1.28 -15.17
C GLU A 217 -24.78 -0.30 -14.33
N GLU A 218 -25.00 -0.60 -13.04
CA GLU A 218 -25.72 0.29 -12.12
C GLU A 218 -25.02 1.64 -11.95
N CYS A 219 -23.69 1.66 -11.78
CA CYS A 219 -22.94 2.91 -11.67
C CYS A 219 -23.09 3.78 -12.92
N ILE A 220 -23.09 3.19 -14.12
CA ILE A 220 -23.31 3.92 -15.37
C ILE A 220 -24.74 4.51 -15.41
N GLU A 221 -25.76 3.74 -15.00
CA GLU A 221 -27.15 4.17 -14.98
C GLU A 221 -27.39 5.31 -13.99
N GLU A 222 -26.74 5.27 -12.83
CA GLU A 222 -26.85 6.28 -11.77
C GLU A 222 -25.92 7.49 -11.98
N GLY A 223 -25.07 7.49 -13.00
CA GLY A 223 -24.15 8.59 -13.28
C GLY A 223 -22.86 8.57 -12.44
N ILE A 224 -22.58 7.47 -11.71
CA ILE A 224 -21.38 7.26 -10.90
C ILE A 224 -20.24 6.81 -11.80
N LEU A 225 -19.16 7.59 -11.93
CA LEU A 225 -18.06 7.33 -12.87
C LEU A 225 -18.52 7.00 -14.29
N ALA A 226 -19.73 7.43 -14.70
CA ALA A 226 -20.41 6.90 -15.86
C ALA A 226 -19.59 7.01 -17.17
N GLU A 227 -19.05 8.19 -17.48
CA GLU A 227 -18.25 8.39 -18.69
C GLU A 227 -16.93 7.60 -18.66
N PHE A 228 -16.31 7.52 -17.49
CA PHE A 228 -15.10 6.74 -17.30
C PHE A 228 -15.36 5.24 -17.46
N LEU A 229 -16.41 4.72 -16.81
CA LEU A 229 -16.79 3.31 -16.90
C LEU A 229 -17.22 2.89 -18.30
N LYS A 230 -17.91 3.75 -19.06
CA LYS A 230 -18.22 3.50 -20.46
C LYS A 230 -16.97 3.39 -21.32
N LYS A 231 -16.02 4.30 -21.13
CA LYS A 231 -14.78 4.37 -21.92
C LYS A 231 -13.79 3.25 -21.58
N HIS A 232 -13.66 2.90 -20.29
CA HIS A 232 -12.65 1.97 -19.76
C HIS A 232 -13.25 0.68 -19.19
N ARG A 233 -14.44 0.26 -19.68
CA ARG A 233 -15.19 -0.89 -19.13
C ARG A 233 -14.35 -2.17 -19.05
N ALA A 234 -13.55 -2.47 -20.05
CA ALA A 234 -12.77 -3.71 -20.10
C ALA A 234 -11.60 -3.69 -19.12
N GLU A 235 -10.91 -2.56 -19.01
CA GLU A 235 -9.80 -2.34 -18.09
C GLU A 235 -10.27 -2.40 -16.64
N VAL A 236 -11.32 -1.63 -16.33
CA VAL A 236 -11.92 -1.60 -14.97
C VAL A 236 -12.41 -2.99 -14.56
N ARG A 237 -13.12 -3.71 -15.46
CA ARG A 237 -13.57 -5.06 -15.19
C ARG A 237 -12.41 -6.00 -14.86
N MET A 238 -11.33 -5.94 -15.64
CA MET A 238 -10.18 -6.80 -15.44
C MET A 238 -9.42 -6.43 -14.16
N SER A 239 -9.23 -5.15 -13.89
CA SER A 239 -8.59 -4.64 -12.69
C SER A 239 -9.37 -5.04 -11.45
N ALA A 240 -10.65 -4.74 -11.38
CA ALA A 240 -11.51 -5.07 -10.25
C ALA A 240 -11.53 -6.59 -9.96
N ILE A 241 -11.67 -7.45 -10.99
CA ILE A 241 -11.60 -8.90 -10.81
C ILE A 241 -10.24 -9.32 -10.22
N THR A 242 -9.15 -8.72 -10.67
CA THR A 242 -7.79 -9.04 -10.18
C THR A 242 -7.61 -8.60 -8.73
N GLU A 243 -8.00 -7.38 -8.40
CA GLU A 243 -7.88 -6.81 -7.06
C GLU A 243 -8.68 -7.62 -6.03
N PHE A 244 -9.95 -7.92 -6.33
CA PHE A 244 -10.80 -8.68 -5.43
C PHE A 244 -10.42 -10.16 -5.33
N ASN A 245 -9.81 -10.78 -6.35
CA ASN A 245 -9.23 -12.11 -6.24
C ASN A 245 -7.99 -12.11 -5.36
N GLN A 246 -7.14 -11.07 -5.47
CA GLN A 246 -5.97 -10.92 -4.60
C GLN A 246 -6.38 -10.76 -3.13
N GLU A 247 -7.43 -10.00 -2.84
CA GLU A 247 -7.99 -9.90 -1.48
C GLU A 247 -8.40 -11.26 -0.91
N VAL A 248 -9.05 -12.10 -1.73
CA VAL A 248 -9.47 -13.45 -1.30
C VAL A 248 -8.24 -14.30 -1.01
N TYR A 249 -7.25 -14.27 -1.89
CA TYR A 249 -6.00 -15.02 -1.72
C TYR A 249 -5.24 -14.58 -0.45
N ASP A 250 -5.08 -13.27 -0.24
CA ASP A 250 -4.40 -12.73 0.94
C ASP A 250 -5.16 -13.08 2.24
N ARG A 251 -6.49 -13.13 2.19
CA ARG A 251 -7.32 -13.54 3.33
C ARG A 251 -7.14 -15.02 3.64
N SER A 252 -7.12 -15.88 2.60
CA SER A 252 -6.88 -17.31 2.74
C SER A 252 -5.53 -17.59 3.39
N LEU A 253 -4.45 -16.97 2.88
CA LEU A 253 -3.12 -17.12 3.46
C LEU A 253 -3.05 -16.70 4.94
N ARG A 254 -3.74 -15.61 5.30
CA ARG A 254 -3.79 -15.18 6.72
C ARG A 254 -4.56 -16.15 7.59
N GLN A 255 -5.63 -16.73 7.07
CA GLN A 255 -6.42 -17.71 7.79
C GLN A 255 -5.62 -19.00 7.98
N GLU A 256 -4.96 -19.51 6.94
CA GLU A 256 -4.07 -20.66 7.01
C GLU A 256 -2.93 -20.44 8.03
N GLY A 257 -2.25 -19.29 7.96
CA GLY A 257 -1.19 -18.95 8.93
C GLY A 257 -1.71 -18.83 10.37
N ARG A 258 -2.96 -18.37 10.56
CA ARG A 258 -3.60 -18.31 11.89
C ARG A 258 -3.92 -19.72 12.42
N GLU A 259 -4.47 -20.57 11.57
CA GLU A 259 -4.80 -21.96 11.92
C GLU A 259 -3.53 -22.76 12.25
N GLU A 260 -2.48 -22.59 11.43
CA GLU A 260 -1.16 -23.19 11.69
C GLU A 260 -0.56 -22.68 13.01
N GLY A 261 -0.64 -21.39 13.29
CA GLY A 261 -0.17 -20.79 14.54
C GLY A 261 -0.92 -21.30 15.78
N ILE A 262 -2.24 -21.54 15.65
CA ILE A 262 -3.06 -22.14 16.70
C ILE A 262 -2.64 -23.60 16.92
N GLU A 263 -2.49 -24.38 15.86
CA GLU A 263 -2.07 -25.78 15.93
C GLU A 263 -0.69 -25.93 16.58
N LYS A 264 0.29 -25.12 16.18
CA LYS A 264 1.63 -25.09 16.80
C LYS A 264 1.56 -24.72 18.28
N SER A 265 0.70 -23.76 18.66
CA SER A 265 0.52 -23.39 20.06
C SER A 265 -0.05 -24.51 20.91
N PHE A 266 -1.03 -25.26 20.40
CA PHE A 266 -1.55 -26.45 21.09
C PHE A 266 -0.52 -27.57 21.20
N LYS A 267 0.27 -27.80 20.14
CA LYS A 267 1.37 -28.78 20.18
C LYS A 267 2.40 -28.39 21.24
N LEU A 268 2.79 -27.11 21.30
CA LEU A 268 3.70 -26.63 22.32
C LEU A 268 3.16 -26.83 23.74
N MET A 269 1.90 -26.50 24.00
CA MET A 269 1.26 -26.72 25.31
C MET A 269 1.29 -28.20 25.70
N ALA A 270 0.97 -29.10 24.77
CA ALA A 270 1.02 -30.54 25.03
C ALA A 270 2.44 -31.05 25.34
N LEU A 271 3.46 -30.54 24.63
CA LEU A 271 4.85 -30.87 24.87
C LEU A 271 5.35 -30.34 26.22
N LEU A 272 5.00 -29.11 26.57
CA LEU A 272 5.31 -28.52 27.89
C LEU A 272 4.66 -29.31 29.02
N HIS A 273 3.42 -29.76 28.84
CA HIS A 273 2.74 -30.62 29.80
C HIS A 273 3.44 -31.99 29.97
N ARG A 274 3.78 -32.62 28.86
CA ARG A 274 4.50 -33.91 28.85
C ARG A 274 5.84 -33.81 29.59
N ASP A 275 6.57 -32.70 29.43
CA ASP A 275 7.91 -32.49 29.96
C ASP A 275 7.89 -31.88 31.37
N GLY A 276 6.70 -31.75 32.00
CA GLY A 276 6.54 -31.27 33.38
C GLY A 276 6.76 -29.74 33.54
N ARG A 277 6.69 -28.98 32.43
CA ARG A 277 6.95 -27.52 32.37
C ARG A 277 5.65 -26.71 32.26
N GLN A 278 4.59 -27.14 32.96
CA GLN A 278 3.27 -26.48 32.89
C GLN A 278 3.28 -25.02 33.33
N ASP A 279 4.22 -24.64 34.20
CA ASP A 279 4.41 -23.26 34.66
C ASP A 279 4.74 -22.29 33.52
N LEU A 280 5.23 -22.80 32.37
CA LEU A 280 5.50 -22.01 31.17
C LEU A 280 4.27 -21.88 30.28
N ALA A 281 3.29 -22.78 30.37
CA ALA A 281 2.10 -22.77 29.51
C ALA A 281 1.28 -21.48 29.69
N ASP A 282 1.16 -20.97 30.90
CA ASP A 282 0.47 -19.69 31.14
C ASP A 282 1.31 -18.49 30.68
N LYS A 283 2.63 -18.58 30.86
CA LYS A 283 3.52 -17.48 30.47
C LYS A 283 3.60 -17.26 28.96
N ILE A 284 3.55 -18.31 28.15
CA ILE A 284 3.58 -18.19 26.67
C ILE A 284 2.36 -17.51 26.09
N ILE A 285 1.27 -17.36 26.86
CA ILE A 285 0.07 -16.66 26.40
C ILE A 285 0.38 -15.16 26.24
N THR A 286 1.11 -14.58 27.19
CA THR A 286 1.41 -13.15 27.26
C THR A 286 2.84 -12.79 26.82
N ASP A 287 3.79 -13.69 26.97
CA ASP A 287 5.20 -13.48 26.63
C ASP A 287 5.51 -14.06 25.24
N ILE A 288 5.54 -13.16 24.24
CA ILE A 288 5.78 -13.51 22.85
C ILE A 288 7.21 -14.01 22.62
N GLU A 289 8.19 -13.41 23.29
CA GLU A 289 9.60 -13.79 23.12
C GLU A 289 9.88 -15.16 23.73
N LEU A 290 9.34 -15.45 24.90
CA LEU A 290 9.40 -16.78 25.50
C LEU A 290 8.75 -17.82 24.59
N ARG A 291 7.59 -17.49 23.99
CA ARG A 291 6.90 -18.38 23.07
C ARG A 291 7.71 -18.68 21.82
N LYS A 292 8.34 -17.68 21.19
CA LYS A 292 9.23 -17.88 20.05
C LYS A 292 10.40 -18.80 20.39
N LYS A 293 11.06 -18.53 21.52
CA LYS A 293 12.16 -19.35 21.99
C LYS A 293 11.79 -20.81 22.22
N LEU A 294 10.60 -21.05 22.76
CA LEU A 294 10.10 -22.41 22.97
C LEU A 294 9.67 -23.08 21.66
N PHE A 295 9.14 -22.35 20.67
CA PHE A 295 8.91 -22.92 19.34
C PHE A 295 10.21 -23.39 18.68
N GLU A 296 11.30 -22.64 18.81
CA GLU A 296 12.62 -23.05 18.33
C GLU A 296 13.15 -24.27 19.09
N GLU A 297 13.05 -24.26 20.44
CA GLU A 297 13.49 -25.37 21.29
C GLU A 297 12.78 -26.68 20.96
N TYR A 298 11.47 -26.62 20.70
CA TYR A 298 10.64 -27.78 20.36
C TYR A 298 10.52 -28.06 18.86
N GLN A 299 11.20 -27.27 18.00
CA GLN A 299 11.20 -27.41 16.52
C GLN A 299 9.79 -27.40 15.91
N LEU A 300 8.93 -26.46 16.31
CA LEU A 300 7.53 -26.31 15.89
C LEU A 300 7.32 -25.23 14.83
#